data_a6c19bb4c9de2c60573aa790fb6a3843
#
_entry.id   a6c19bb4c9de2c60573aa790fb6a3843
#
_cell.length_a   1.000
_cell.length_b   1.000
_cell.length_c   1.000
_cell.angle_alpha   90.00
_cell.angle_beta   90.00
_cell.angle_gamma   90.00
#
_symmetry.space_group_name_H-M   'P 1'
#
loop_
_entity.id
_entity.type
_entity.pdbx_description
1 polymer ?
#
loop_
_entity_poly.entity_id
_entity_poly.type
_entity_poly.pdbx_seq_one_letter_code
_entity_poly.pdbx_strand_id
1 'polypeptide(L)'
;MIKILIADDQELIRQSLMIILNSESNFEVTDAVANGVEVIRSVRKERPDVILMDIRMPEMDGVVCTQIIKENYPDIKIIILTTFDDDEYVFNALKYGASGYLLKGISMKELTEAVQKVYHGTAMINEDIASKVVRLFSRMAQSNIAIQVDERQSADLKDSEWQVIVQVGSGLSNKEIAAKLNLSDGTVRNCISTVLSKLNLRDRTQLAIWAVQTGAIHKALRKENGWDANQTGTGKIRTK
;
A
#
# COMPACT_ATOMS: atom_id res chain seq x y z
N MET A 1 6.89 25.87 12.64
CA MET A 1 5.44 25.59 12.57
C MET A 1 5.29 24.40 11.64
N ILE A 2 4.58 23.35 12.04
CA ILE A 2 4.40 22.13 11.24
C ILE A 2 3.24 22.36 10.29
N LYS A 3 3.49 22.22 8.98
CA LYS A 3 2.48 22.36 7.93
C LYS A 3 1.69 21.08 7.76
N ILE A 4 0.38 21.17 7.89
CA ILE A 4 -0.53 20.02 7.87
C ILE A 4 -1.52 20.16 6.72
N LEU A 5 -1.68 19.10 5.93
CA LEU A 5 -2.76 18.93 4.96
C LEU A 5 -3.75 17.92 5.53
N ILE A 6 -5.05 18.24 5.50
CA ILE A 6 -6.13 17.34 5.94
C ILE A 6 -6.86 16.80 4.72
N ALA A 7 -7.04 15.48 4.66
CA ALA A 7 -7.79 14.80 3.62
C ALA A 7 -8.85 13.85 4.23
N ASP A 8 -10.12 14.20 4.08
CA ASP A 8 -11.25 13.47 4.65
C ASP A 8 -12.49 13.78 3.82
N ASP A 9 -13.33 12.83 3.45
CA ASP A 9 -14.55 13.09 2.67
C ASP A 9 -15.66 13.78 3.49
N GLN A 10 -15.61 13.68 4.82
CA GLN A 10 -16.59 14.26 5.72
C GLN A 10 -16.26 15.71 6.05
N GLU A 11 -17.06 16.65 5.54
CA GLU A 11 -16.85 18.09 5.72
C GLU A 11 -16.75 18.52 7.18
N LEU A 12 -17.62 17.97 8.04
CA LEU A 12 -17.62 18.29 9.47
C LEU A 12 -16.31 17.90 10.16
N ILE A 13 -15.75 16.75 9.78
CA ILE A 13 -14.45 16.28 10.30
C ILE A 13 -13.35 17.21 9.85
N ARG A 14 -13.28 17.52 8.54
CA ARG A 14 -12.27 18.44 8.00
C ARG A 14 -12.29 19.79 8.72
N GLN A 15 -13.48 20.39 8.87
CA GLN A 15 -13.62 21.69 9.53
C GLN A 15 -13.24 21.63 11.02
N SER A 16 -13.65 20.58 11.71
CA SER A 16 -13.31 20.39 13.13
C SER A 16 -11.79 20.25 13.33
N LEU A 17 -11.15 19.39 12.54
CA LEU A 17 -9.70 19.19 12.60
C LEU A 17 -8.94 20.49 12.26
N MET A 18 -9.39 21.24 11.24
CA MET A 18 -8.79 22.50 10.86
C MET A 18 -8.85 23.54 12.00
N ILE A 19 -10.00 23.69 12.63
CA ILE A 19 -10.17 24.64 13.76
C ILE A 19 -9.25 24.25 14.91
N ILE A 20 -9.25 22.98 15.30
CA ILE A 20 -8.54 22.50 16.47
C ILE A 20 -7.00 22.52 16.22
N LEU A 21 -6.54 22.06 15.06
CA LEU A 21 -5.11 22.07 14.78
C LEU A 21 -4.56 23.48 14.63
N ASN A 22 -5.31 24.42 14.03
CA ASN A 22 -4.90 25.82 13.96
C ASN A 22 -4.98 26.56 15.31
N SER A 23 -5.66 26.01 16.32
CA SER A 23 -5.61 26.58 17.68
C SER A 23 -4.28 26.31 18.41
N GLU A 24 -3.52 25.33 17.93
CA GLU A 24 -2.21 25.00 18.46
C GLU A 24 -1.12 25.86 17.79
N SER A 25 -0.32 26.56 18.58
CA SER A 25 0.69 27.52 18.09
C SER A 25 1.79 26.88 17.21
N ASN A 26 1.95 25.57 17.27
CA ASN A 26 2.99 24.82 16.56
C ASN A 26 2.53 24.29 15.19
N PHE A 27 1.26 24.41 14.85
CA PHE A 27 0.67 23.86 13.63
C PHE A 27 0.13 24.94 12.71
N GLU A 28 0.12 24.63 11.43
CA GLU A 28 -0.50 25.42 10.36
C GLU A 28 -1.20 24.45 9.40
N VAL A 29 -2.53 24.52 9.32
CA VAL A 29 -3.27 23.75 8.33
C VAL A 29 -3.23 24.51 6.99
N THR A 30 -2.46 24.00 6.04
CA THR A 30 -2.23 24.63 4.73
C THR A 30 -3.40 24.42 3.78
N ASP A 31 -4.10 23.28 3.90
CA ASP A 31 -5.28 22.97 3.10
C ASP A 31 -6.11 21.86 3.76
N ALA A 32 -7.40 21.74 3.35
CA ALA A 32 -8.32 20.71 3.81
C ALA A 32 -9.21 20.25 2.64
N VAL A 33 -8.98 19.04 2.15
CA VAL A 33 -9.51 18.53 0.90
C VAL A 33 -10.36 17.27 1.09
N ALA A 34 -11.20 16.92 0.10
CA ALA A 34 -12.21 15.87 0.22
C ALA A 34 -11.82 14.54 -0.42
N ASN A 35 -10.75 14.47 -1.19
CA ASN A 35 -10.33 13.26 -1.91
C ASN A 35 -8.84 13.26 -2.24
N GLY A 36 -8.31 12.09 -2.63
CA GLY A 36 -6.89 11.93 -2.93
C GLY A 36 -6.41 12.70 -4.17
N VAL A 37 -7.29 13.00 -5.13
CA VAL A 37 -6.92 13.81 -6.31
C VAL A 37 -6.62 15.24 -5.89
N GLU A 38 -7.44 15.79 -5.00
CA GLU A 38 -7.23 17.12 -4.43
C GLU A 38 -5.97 17.16 -3.56
N VAL A 39 -5.67 16.10 -2.78
CA VAL A 39 -4.40 15.98 -2.04
C VAL A 39 -3.21 16.18 -2.98
N ILE A 40 -3.17 15.46 -4.10
CA ILE A 40 -2.06 15.56 -5.05
C ILE A 40 -1.94 16.99 -5.62
N ARG A 41 -3.06 17.65 -5.91
CA ARG A 41 -3.07 19.04 -6.38
C ARG A 41 -2.54 20.01 -5.31
N SER A 42 -3.00 19.84 -4.07
CA SER A 42 -2.59 20.66 -2.95
C SER A 42 -1.09 20.51 -2.64
N VAL A 43 -0.56 19.28 -2.60
CA VAL A 43 0.86 19.00 -2.39
C VAL A 43 1.76 19.62 -3.49
N ARG A 44 1.29 19.68 -4.73
CA ARG A 44 2.02 20.34 -5.81
C ARG A 44 2.07 21.85 -5.66
N LYS A 45 1.03 22.46 -5.09
CA LYS A 45 0.93 23.89 -4.84
C LYS A 45 1.77 24.31 -3.64
N GLU A 46 1.65 23.58 -2.54
CA GLU A 46 2.38 23.79 -1.31
C GLU A 46 2.64 22.45 -0.63
N ARG A 47 3.90 22.14 -0.33
CA ARG A 47 4.28 20.89 0.31
C ARG A 47 4.01 20.95 1.81
N PRO A 48 3.14 20.09 2.35
CA PRO A 48 2.98 19.94 3.78
C PRO A 48 4.13 19.10 4.38
N ASP A 49 4.34 19.22 5.67
CA ASP A 49 5.21 18.32 6.43
C ASP A 49 4.49 17.01 6.76
N VAL A 50 3.20 17.11 7.10
CA VAL A 50 2.36 15.99 7.52
C VAL A 50 1.02 16.03 6.77
N ILE A 51 0.55 14.89 6.32
CA ILE A 51 -0.81 14.71 5.79
C ILE A 51 -1.60 13.85 6.78
N LEU A 52 -2.74 14.34 7.26
CA LEU A 52 -3.76 13.53 7.91
C LEU A 52 -4.69 13.01 6.82
N MET A 53 -4.74 11.69 6.61
CA MET A 53 -5.35 11.06 5.46
C MET A 53 -6.42 10.07 5.89
N ASP A 54 -7.68 10.29 5.51
CA ASP A 54 -8.67 9.22 5.59
C ASP A 54 -8.43 8.19 4.46
N ILE A 55 -8.88 6.97 4.68
CA ILE A 55 -8.78 5.89 3.69
C ILE A 55 -9.90 6.01 2.67
N ARG A 56 -11.15 6.05 3.12
CA ARG A 56 -12.29 6.03 2.22
C ARG A 56 -12.67 7.41 1.77
N MET A 57 -12.19 7.79 0.61
CA MET A 57 -12.52 9.04 -0.06
C MET A 57 -12.98 8.76 -1.49
N PRO A 58 -13.86 9.60 -2.06
CA PRO A 58 -14.28 9.48 -3.46
C PRO A 58 -13.11 9.75 -4.41
N GLU A 59 -13.25 9.35 -5.67
CA GLU A 59 -12.30 9.50 -6.78
C GLU A 59 -10.96 8.78 -6.57
N MET A 60 -10.28 8.99 -5.46
CA MET A 60 -9.04 8.34 -5.09
C MET A 60 -9.00 8.11 -3.59
N ASP A 61 -8.87 6.85 -3.17
CA ASP A 61 -8.74 6.49 -1.77
C ASP A 61 -7.37 6.86 -1.17
N GLY A 62 -7.32 6.90 0.17
CA GLY A 62 -6.13 7.33 0.90
C GLY A 62 -4.95 6.36 0.77
N VAL A 63 -5.17 5.06 0.51
CA VAL A 63 -4.09 4.07 0.34
C VAL A 63 -3.38 4.29 -0.99
N VAL A 64 -4.14 4.45 -2.07
CA VAL A 64 -3.60 4.78 -3.41
C VAL A 64 -2.92 6.15 -3.38
N CYS A 65 -3.54 7.13 -2.73
CA CYS A 65 -2.96 8.45 -2.58
C CYS A 65 -1.63 8.40 -1.80
N THR A 66 -1.57 7.61 -0.71
CA THR A 66 -0.35 7.39 0.07
C THR A 66 0.78 6.85 -0.81
N GLN A 67 0.49 5.84 -1.63
CA GLN A 67 1.48 5.28 -2.55
C GLN A 67 2.03 6.36 -3.49
N ILE A 68 1.17 7.09 -4.18
CA ILE A 68 1.56 8.13 -5.14
C ILE A 68 2.39 9.23 -4.47
N ILE A 69 1.97 9.69 -3.29
CA ILE A 69 2.69 10.73 -2.54
C ILE A 69 4.07 10.22 -2.13
N LYS A 70 4.17 9.00 -1.60
CA LYS A 70 5.45 8.44 -1.16
C LYS A 70 6.43 8.14 -2.29
N GLU A 71 5.95 7.78 -3.46
CA GLU A 71 6.78 7.59 -4.67
C GLU A 71 7.37 8.93 -5.15
N ASN A 72 6.63 10.03 -5.07
CA ASN A 72 7.05 11.33 -5.60
C ASN A 72 7.60 12.30 -4.55
N TYR A 73 7.18 12.16 -3.29
CA TYR A 73 7.51 13.04 -2.17
C TYR A 73 7.79 12.20 -0.90
N PRO A 74 8.89 11.44 -0.84
CA PRO A 74 9.18 10.48 0.24
C PRO A 74 9.31 11.14 1.63
N ASP A 75 9.67 12.41 1.67
CA ASP A 75 9.87 13.17 2.90
C ASP A 75 8.56 13.54 3.60
N ILE A 76 7.46 13.69 2.85
CA ILE A 76 6.15 14.02 3.43
C ILE A 76 5.70 12.88 4.35
N LYS A 77 5.36 13.18 5.57
CA LYS A 77 4.84 12.21 6.54
C LYS A 77 3.34 12.04 6.33
N ILE A 78 2.87 10.81 6.40
CA ILE A 78 1.45 10.50 6.22
C ILE A 78 0.95 9.74 7.44
N ILE A 79 -0.04 10.30 8.11
CA ILE A 79 -0.79 9.66 9.19
C ILE A 79 -2.16 9.29 8.65
N ILE A 80 -2.45 8.01 8.58
CA ILE A 80 -3.80 7.54 8.31
C ILE A 80 -4.65 7.81 9.54
N LEU A 81 -5.78 8.50 9.34
CA LEU A 81 -6.77 8.81 10.37
C LEU A 81 -8.14 8.38 9.86
N THR A 82 -8.63 7.22 10.29
CA THR A 82 -9.79 6.58 9.71
C THR A 82 -10.65 5.83 10.74
N THR A 83 -11.89 5.52 10.37
CA THR A 83 -12.74 4.60 11.14
C THR A 83 -12.52 3.13 10.76
N PHE A 84 -11.74 2.87 9.71
CA PHE A 84 -11.52 1.54 9.16
C PHE A 84 -10.24 0.93 9.72
N ASP A 85 -10.37 -0.30 10.19
CA ASP A 85 -9.28 -1.06 10.79
C ASP A 85 -9.11 -2.45 10.14
N ASP A 86 -9.68 -2.64 8.95
CA ASP A 86 -9.55 -3.88 8.20
C ASP A 86 -8.07 -4.21 7.92
N ASP A 87 -7.70 -5.46 8.10
CA ASP A 87 -6.33 -5.95 7.94
C ASP A 87 -5.68 -5.54 6.61
N GLU A 88 -6.47 -5.50 5.53
CA GLU A 88 -5.99 -5.13 4.19
C GLU A 88 -5.62 -3.65 4.09
N TYR A 89 -6.43 -2.75 4.64
CA TYR A 89 -6.14 -1.32 4.64
C TYR A 89 -4.93 -0.98 5.50
N VAL A 90 -4.85 -1.58 6.70
CA VAL A 90 -3.70 -1.41 7.60
C VAL A 90 -2.41 -1.85 6.92
N PHE A 91 -2.43 -3.05 6.32
CA PHE A 91 -1.26 -3.60 5.64
C PHE A 91 -0.80 -2.73 4.46
N ASN A 92 -1.73 -2.37 3.58
CA ASN A 92 -1.40 -1.61 2.38
C ASN A 92 -0.92 -0.19 2.70
N ALA A 93 -1.56 0.51 3.65
CA ALA A 93 -1.13 1.82 4.07
C ALA A 93 0.32 1.81 4.62
N LEU A 94 0.64 0.85 5.49
CA LEU A 94 1.99 0.70 6.03
C LEU A 94 3.00 0.25 4.97
N LYS A 95 2.63 -0.68 4.10
CA LYS A 95 3.44 -1.13 2.95
C LYS A 95 3.85 0.03 2.05
N TYR A 96 2.95 0.97 1.80
CA TYR A 96 3.21 2.13 0.96
C TYR A 96 3.86 3.31 1.72
N GLY A 97 4.23 3.09 2.98
CA GLY A 97 5.07 4.03 3.73
C GLY A 97 4.30 5.06 4.55
N ALA A 98 3.05 4.77 4.95
CA ALA A 98 2.38 5.57 5.97
C ALA A 98 3.26 5.63 7.22
N SER A 99 3.42 6.82 7.78
CA SER A 99 4.26 7.08 8.96
C SER A 99 3.48 6.87 10.27
N GLY A 100 2.15 6.82 10.18
CA GLY A 100 1.26 6.54 11.30
C GLY A 100 -0.08 5.98 10.84
N TYR A 101 -0.75 5.27 11.75
CA TYR A 101 -2.10 4.75 11.54
C TYR A 101 -2.88 4.88 12.83
N LEU A 102 -3.93 5.69 12.81
CA LEU A 102 -4.75 6.02 13.97
C LEU A 102 -6.22 5.82 13.64
N LEU A 103 -6.98 5.31 14.59
CA LEU A 103 -8.44 5.25 14.44
C LEU A 103 -9.08 6.59 14.81
N LYS A 104 -10.09 7.03 14.06
CA LYS A 104 -10.95 8.17 14.45
C LYS A 104 -11.61 7.84 15.79
N GLY A 105 -11.61 8.79 16.71
CA GLY A 105 -12.08 8.61 18.08
C GLY A 105 -11.00 8.77 19.14
N ILE A 106 -9.72 8.91 18.73
CA ILE A 106 -8.66 9.35 19.64
C ILE A 106 -8.91 10.77 20.12
N SER A 107 -8.37 11.10 21.27
CA SER A 107 -8.45 12.48 21.79
C SER A 107 -7.62 13.43 20.92
N MET A 108 -7.97 14.72 20.95
CA MET A 108 -7.20 15.74 20.25
C MET A 108 -5.76 15.84 20.74
N LYS A 109 -5.54 15.60 22.03
CA LYS A 109 -4.20 15.57 22.62
C LYS A 109 -3.38 14.42 22.00
N GLU A 110 -3.94 13.25 21.87
CA GLU A 110 -3.26 12.11 21.21
C GLU A 110 -2.95 12.40 19.74
N LEU A 111 -3.87 13.07 19.02
CA LEU A 111 -3.65 13.44 17.63
C LEU A 111 -2.51 14.46 17.50
N THR A 112 -2.51 15.53 18.32
CA THR A 112 -1.46 16.54 18.28
C THR A 112 -0.10 15.98 18.67
N GLU A 113 -0.03 15.11 19.67
CA GLU A 113 1.20 14.38 20.03
C GLU A 113 1.66 13.46 18.89
N ALA A 114 0.73 12.77 18.21
CA ALA A 114 1.07 11.89 17.08
C ALA A 114 1.65 12.69 15.90
N VAL A 115 1.05 13.84 15.56
CA VAL A 115 1.59 14.72 14.51
C VAL A 115 3.01 15.16 14.83
N GLN A 116 3.26 15.61 16.07
CA GLN A 116 4.60 16.03 16.49
C GLN A 116 5.61 14.88 16.42
N LYS A 117 5.29 13.70 16.95
CA LYS A 117 6.17 12.53 16.95
C LYS A 117 6.47 12.06 15.52
N VAL A 118 5.46 12.02 14.65
CA VAL A 118 5.62 11.63 13.25
C VAL A 118 6.46 12.64 12.47
N TYR A 119 6.25 13.92 12.71
CA TYR A 119 7.10 14.97 12.13
C TYR A 119 8.58 14.76 12.48
N HIS A 120 8.87 14.39 13.72
CA HIS A 120 10.24 14.07 14.18
C HIS A 120 10.73 12.66 13.80
N GLY A 121 9.99 11.92 12.99
CA GLY A 121 10.41 10.63 12.43
C GLY A 121 10.03 9.39 13.25
N THR A 122 9.24 9.54 14.32
CA THR A 122 8.76 8.41 15.11
C THR A 122 7.46 7.87 14.47
N ALA A 123 7.41 6.57 14.16
CA ALA A 123 6.16 5.95 13.69
C ALA A 123 5.11 5.91 14.83
N MET A 124 3.86 6.21 14.49
CA MET A 124 2.74 6.21 15.44
C MET A 124 1.64 5.27 15.01
N ILE A 125 1.40 4.26 15.83
CA ILE A 125 0.35 3.26 15.64
C ILE A 125 -0.33 3.10 17.00
N ASN A 126 -1.67 3.20 17.07
CA ASN A 126 -2.38 2.92 18.30
C ASN A 126 -2.37 1.41 18.64
N GLU A 127 -2.67 1.07 19.90
CA GLU A 127 -2.52 -0.31 20.42
C GLU A 127 -3.32 -1.34 19.63
N ASP A 128 -4.54 -1.00 19.20
CA ASP A 128 -5.41 -1.89 18.42
C ASP A 128 -4.78 -2.22 17.07
N ILE A 129 -4.25 -1.22 16.38
CA ILE A 129 -3.58 -1.39 15.09
C ILE A 129 -2.22 -2.10 15.28
N ALA A 130 -1.47 -1.79 16.33
CA ALA A 130 -0.22 -2.49 16.65
C ALA A 130 -0.44 -3.99 16.82
N SER A 131 -1.48 -4.38 17.55
CA SER A 131 -1.89 -5.77 17.72
C SER A 131 -2.23 -6.46 16.40
N LYS A 132 -2.89 -5.74 15.47
CA LYS A 132 -3.18 -6.24 14.12
C LYS A 132 -1.91 -6.39 13.27
N VAL A 133 -1.03 -5.41 13.30
CA VAL A 133 0.26 -5.46 12.59
C VAL A 133 1.08 -6.66 13.04
N VAL A 134 1.18 -6.90 14.36
CA VAL A 134 1.88 -8.07 14.91
C VAL A 134 1.24 -9.38 14.44
N ARG A 135 -0.11 -9.48 14.45
CA ARG A 135 -0.81 -10.66 13.92
C ARG A 135 -0.57 -10.87 12.43
N LEU A 136 -0.64 -9.81 11.63
CA LEU A 136 -0.36 -9.86 10.18
C LEU A 136 1.07 -10.32 9.94
N PHE A 137 2.04 -9.75 10.66
CA PHE A 137 3.45 -10.14 10.57
C PHE A 137 3.65 -11.61 10.99
N SER A 138 3.02 -12.05 12.08
CA SER A 138 3.08 -13.45 12.54
C SER A 138 2.51 -14.41 11.49
N ARG A 139 1.37 -14.07 10.86
CA ARG A 139 0.80 -14.87 9.76
C ARG A 139 1.73 -14.92 8.55
N MET A 140 2.34 -13.79 8.19
CA MET A 140 3.32 -13.73 7.10
C MET A 140 4.58 -14.54 7.43
N ALA A 141 5.09 -14.45 8.64
CA ALA A 141 6.25 -15.23 9.10
C ALA A 141 5.94 -16.73 9.16
N GLN A 142 4.75 -17.11 9.62
CA GLN A 142 4.30 -18.51 9.63
C GLN A 142 4.08 -19.05 8.21
N SER A 143 3.57 -18.22 7.30
CA SER A 143 3.44 -18.60 5.89
C SER A 143 4.80 -18.73 5.20
N ASN A 144 5.79 -17.90 5.58
CA ASN A 144 7.17 -18.01 5.10
C ASN A 144 7.88 -19.30 5.55
N ILE A 145 7.50 -19.86 6.71
CA ILE A 145 8.05 -21.14 7.18
C ILE A 145 7.35 -22.34 6.52
N ALA A 146 6.10 -22.16 6.06
CA ALA A 146 5.27 -23.22 5.50
C ALA A 146 5.25 -23.29 3.96
N ILE A 147 5.64 -22.23 3.26
CA ILE A 147 5.71 -22.24 1.79
C ILE A 147 7.11 -22.71 1.40
N GLN A 148 7.34 -24.03 1.48
CA GLN A 148 8.35 -24.65 0.61
C GLN A 148 7.83 -24.48 -0.81
N VAL A 149 8.44 -23.55 -1.56
CA VAL A 149 8.17 -23.37 -2.99
C VAL A 149 8.70 -24.65 -3.66
N ASP A 150 7.81 -25.62 -3.85
CA ASP A 150 8.12 -26.74 -4.71
C ASP A 150 8.13 -26.20 -6.14
N GLU A 151 9.33 -25.99 -6.68
CA GLU A 151 9.51 -25.52 -8.07
C GLU A 151 8.81 -26.43 -9.08
N ARG A 152 8.48 -27.69 -8.71
CA ARG A 152 7.76 -28.62 -9.55
C ARG A 152 6.29 -28.25 -9.70
N GLN A 153 5.68 -27.63 -8.67
CA GLN A 153 4.27 -27.20 -8.72
C GLN A 153 4.06 -25.96 -9.61
N SER A 154 5.11 -25.13 -9.78
CA SER A 154 5.06 -23.97 -10.67
C SER A 154 5.15 -24.35 -12.15
N ALA A 155 5.63 -25.55 -12.48
CA ALA A 155 5.78 -26.03 -13.85
C ALA A 155 4.43 -26.31 -14.54
N ASP A 156 3.34 -26.52 -13.76
CA ASP A 156 2.00 -26.81 -14.28
C ASP A 156 1.12 -25.57 -14.50
N LEU A 157 1.68 -24.37 -14.26
CA LEU A 157 0.95 -23.12 -14.43
C LEU A 157 1.00 -22.64 -15.88
N LYS A 158 -0.18 -22.32 -16.45
CA LYS A 158 -0.31 -21.74 -17.79
C LYS A 158 0.09 -20.27 -17.79
N ASP A 159 0.50 -19.74 -18.94
CA ASP A 159 0.85 -18.31 -19.08
C ASP A 159 -0.28 -17.38 -18.64
N SER A 160 -1.54 -17.73 -18.96
CA SER A 160 -2.71 -16.95 -18.50
C SER A 160 -2.90 -16.97 -16.98
N GLU A 161 -2.57 -18.07 -16.32
CA GLU A 161 -2.60 -18.19 -14.86
C GLU A 161 -1.47 -17.36 -14.24
N TRP A 162 -0.29 -17.38 -14.83
CA TRP A 162 0.83 -16.52 -14.43
C TRP A 162 0.48 -15.03 -14.51
N GLN A 163 -0.18 -14.59 -15.57
CA GLN A 163 -0.62 -13.21 -15.70
C GLN A 163 -1.56 -12.80 -14.54
N VAL A 164 -2.51 -13.65 -14.18
CA VAL A 164 -3.40 -13.40 -13.04
C VAL A 164 -2.63 -13.38 -11.72
N ILE A 165 -1.71 -14.33 -11.49
CA ILE A 165 -0.87 -14.39 -10.28
C ILE A 165 -0.09 -13.10 -10.08
N VAL A 166 0.54 -12.57 -11.13
CA VAL A 166 1.30 -11.31 -11.09
C VAL A 166 0.42 -10.15 -10.65
N GLN A 167 -0.81 -10.06 -11.19
CA GLN A 167 -1.73 -8.98 -10.84
C GLN A 167 -2.25 -9.13 -9.39
N VAL A 168 -2.50 -10.37 -8.93
CA VAL A 168 -2.85 -10.64 -7.53
C VAL A 168 -1.71 -10.24 -6.60
N GLY A 169 -0.48 -10.58 -6.95
CA GLY A 169 0.71 -10.19 -6.19
C GLY A 169 0.96 -8.67 -6.19
N SER A 170 0.49 -7.97 -7.22
CA SER A 170 0.50 -6.50 -7.31
C SER A 170 -0.64 -5.83 -6.55
N GLY A 171 -1.52 -6.61 -5.90
CA GLY A 171 -2.59 -6.09 -5.04
C GLY A 171 -3.89 -5.71 -5.77
N LEU A 172 -4.03 -5.99 -7.09
CA LEU A 172 -5.22 -5.61 -7.85
C LEU A 172 -6.44 -6.45 -7.47
N SER A 173 -7.63 -5.84 -7.42
CA SER A 173 -8.92 -6.52 -7.26
C SER A 173 -9.29 -7.35 -8.52
N ASN A 174 -10.26 -8.27 -8.41
CA ASN A 174 -10.70 -9.06 -9.57
C ASN A 174 -11.22 -8.19 -10.71
N LYS A 175 -11.91 -7.09 -10.41
CA LYS A 175 -12.41 -6.15 -11.42
C LYS A 175 -11.26 -5.44 -12.16
N GLU A 176 -10.24 -5.01 -11.42
CA GLU A 176 -9.05 -4.37 -12.02
C GLU A 176 -8.24 -5.35 -12.85
N ILE A 177 -8.08 -6.61 -12.37
CA ILE A 177 -7.43 -7.68 -13.13
C ILE A 177 -8.21 -7.96 -14.41
N ALA A 178 -9.54 -8.09 -14.32
CA ALA A 178 -10.42 -8.32 -15.45
C ALA A 178 -10.26 -7.20 -16.51
N ALA A 179 -10.28 -5.95 -16.09
CA ALA A 179 -10.07 -4.80 -16.97
C ALA A 179 -8.68 -4.82 -17.61
N LYS A 180 -7.63 -5.08 -16.83
CA LYS A 180 -6.23 -5.05 -17.30
C LYS A 180 -5.90 -6.18 -18.25
N LEU A 181 -6.45 -7.38 -18.02
CA LEU A 181 -6.20 -8.57 -18.85
C LEU A 181 -7.27 -8.82 -19.91
N ASN A 182 -8.24 -7.92 -20.05
CA ASN A 182 -9.36 -8.02 -20.96
C ASN A 182 -10.19 -9.32 -20.77
N LEU A 183 -10.47 -9.66 -19.51
CA LEU A 183 -11.20 -10.84 -19.06
C LEU A 183 -12.52 -10.44 -18.38
N SER A 184 -13.41 -11.40 -18.13
CA SER A 184 -14.55 -11.19 -17.23
C SER A 184 -14.15 -11.39 -15.77
N ASP A 185 -14.84 -10.72 -14.82
CA ASP A 185 -14.63 -10.91 -13.38
C ASP A 185 -14.80 -12.38 -12.96
N GLY A 186 -15.78 -13.08 -13.58
CA GLY A 186 -15.98 -14.52 -13.37
C GLY A 186 -14.79 -15.36 -13.83
N THR A 187 -14.19 -15.01 -14.98
CA THR A 187 -12.98 -15.69 -15.50
C THR A 187 -11.80 -15.52 -14.54
N VAL A 188 -11.58 -14.30 -14.04
CA VAL A 188 -10.51 -14.03 -13.07
C VAL A 188 -10.73 -14.82 -11.78
N ARG A 189 -11.96 -14.84 -11.25
CA ARG A 189 -12.31 -15.61 -10.04
C ARG A 189 -12.04 -17.11 -10.22
N ASN A 190 -12.47 -17.68 -11.34
CA ASN A 190 -12.23 -19.09 -11.64
C ASN A 190 -10.73 -19.39 -11.80
N CYS A 191 -10.00 -18.51 -12.46
CA CYS A 191 -8.55 -18.64 -12.61
C CYS A 191 -7.84 -18.64 -11.25
N ILE A 192 -8.18 -17.70 -10.37
CA ILE A 192 -7.62 -17.64 -9.00
C ILE A 192 -7.93 -18.94 -8.24
N SER A 193 -9.18 -19.44 -8.30
CA SER A 193 -9.56 -20.70 -7.65
C SER A 193 -8.74 -21.89 -8.16
N THR A 194 -8.53 -21.98 -9.47
CA THR A 194 -7.71 -23.02 -10.10
C THR A 194 -6.25 -22.93 -9.64
N VAL A 195 -5.69 -21.73 -9.63
CA VAL A 195 -4.31 -21.49 -9.18
C VAL A 195 -4.12 -21.85 -7.72
N LEU A 196 -5.06 -21.44 -6.84
CA LEU A 196 -5.05 -21.81 -5.43
C LEU A 196 -5.00 -23.32 -5.23
N SER A 197 -5.83 -24.05 -6.00
CA SER A 197 -5.85 -25.52 -5.96
C SER A 197 -4.52 -26.12 -6.43
N LYS A 198 -3.95 -25.64 -7.56
CA LYS A 198 -2.68 -26.15 -8.10
C LYS A 198 -1.49 -25.90 -7.18
N LEU A 199 -1.46 -24.74 -6.53
CA LEU A 199 -0.39 -24.36 -5.60
C LEU A 199 -0.64 -24.80 -4.15
N ASN A 200 -1.75 -25.50 -3.89
CA ASN A 200 -2.18 -25.92 -2.55
C ASN A 200 -2.23 -24.73 -1.56
N LEU A 201 -2.73 -23.60 -2.03
CA LEU A 201 -2.89 -22.39 -1.23
C LEU A 201 -4.35 -22.24 -0.78
N ARG A 202 -4.56 -21.68 0.42
CA ARG A 202 -5.89 -21.61 1.05
C ARG A 202 -6.73 -20.45 0.53
N ASP A 203 -6.09 -19.31 0.27
CA ASP A 203 -6.77 -18.08 -0.04
C ASP A 203 -5.92 -17.15 -0.92
N ARG A 204 -6.56 -16.05 -1.37
CA ARG A 204 -5.93 -15.01 -2.19
C ARG A 204 -4.73 -14.34 -1.52
N THR A 205 -4.76 -14.19 -0.19
CA THR A 205 -3.66 -13.57 0.55
C THR A 205 -2.41 -14.43 0.46
N GLN A 206 -2.54 -15.74 0.62
CA GLN A 206 -1.44 -16.68 0.43
C GLN A 206 -0.91 -16.66 -1.01
N LEU A 207 -1.80 -16.53 -2.01
CA LEU A 207 -1.40 -16.41 -3.40
C LEU A 207 -0.61 -15.11 -3.65
N ALA A 208 -1.04 -13.99 -3.08
CA ALA A 208 -0.31 -12.73 -3.18
C ALA A 208 1.08 -12.83 -2.55
N ILE A 209 1.18 -13.41 -1.35
CA ILE A 209 2.45 -13.64 -0.66
C ILE A 209 3.35 -14.57 -1.50
N TRP A 210 2.82 -15.65 -2.02
CA TRP A 210 3.55 -16.59 -2.88
C TRP A 210 4.10 -15.90 -4.12
N ALA A 211 3.29 -15.05 -4.79
CA ALA A 211 3.72 -14.30 -5.97
C ALA A 211 4.87 -13.33 -5.69
N VAL A 212 4.85 -12.68 -4.53
CA VAL A 212 5.95 -11.79 -4.08
C VAL A 212 7.22 -12.59 -3.78
N GLN A 213 7.09 -13.68 -3.02
CA GLN A 213 8.23 -14.50 -2.58
C GLN A 213 8.94 -15.23 -3.71
N THR A 214 8.20 -15.72 -4.70
CA THR A 214 8.76 -16.40 -5.87
C THR A 214 9.37 -15.44 -6.90
N GLY A 215 9.23 -14.13 -6.67
CA GLY A 215 9.67 -13.12 -7.63
C GLY A 215 8.87 -13.15 -8.94
N ALA A 216 7.65 -13.72 -8.93
CA ALA A 216 6.76 -13.79 -10.08
C ALA A 216 6.54 -12.40 -10.71
N ILE A 217 6.41 -11.37 -9.88
CA ILE A 217 6.27 -9.97 -10.30
C ILE A 217 7.51 -9.50 -11.04
N HIS A 218 8.70 -9.80 -10.53
CA HIS A 218 9.98 -9.40 -11.15
C HIS A 218 10.24 -10.14 -12.47
N LYS A 219 9.86 -11.42 -12.55
CA LYS A 219 10.01 -12.20 -13.80
C LYS A 219 9.10 -11.65 -14.92
N ALA A 220 7.88 -11.22 -14.58
CA ALA A 220 6.94 -10.62 -15.54
C ALA A 220 7.45 -9.26 -16.05
N LEU A 221 7.92 -8.38 -15.17
CA LEU A 221 8.46 -7.07 -15.53
C LEU A 221 9.72 -7.18 -16.40
N ARG A 222 10.56 -8.22 -16.20
CA ARG A 222 11.72 -8.48 -17.08
C ARG A 222 11.29 -8.92 -18.47
N LYS A 223 10.23 -9.73 -18.59
CA LYS A 223 9.71 -10.23 -19.87
C LYS A 223 9.04 -9.10 -20.68
N GLU A 224 8.36 -8.16 -20.03
CA GLU A 224 7.77 -6.97 -20.67
C GLU A 224 8.84 -5.94 -21.12
N ASN A 225 9.96 -5.81 -20.40
CA ASN A 225 11.02 -4.86 -20.69
C ASN A 225 12.15 -5.43 -21.58
N GLY A 226 12.02 -6.66 -22.11
CA GLY A 226 12.96 -7.24 -23.08
C GLY A 226 14.37 -7.52 -22.53
N TRP A 227 14.53 -7.65 -21.22
CA TRP A 227 15.84 -7.90 -20.61
C TRP A 227 16.08 -9.41 -20.43
N ASP A 228 16.56 -10.04 -21.49
CA ASP A 228 17.04 -11.42 -21.44
C ASP A 228 18.37 -11.51 -20.67
N ALA A 229 18.40 -12.36 -19.63
CA ALA A 229 19.58 -12.59 -18.76
C ALA A 229 20.75 -13.35 -19.45
N ASN A 230 20.78 -13.44 -20.79
CA ASN A 230 21.79 -14.18 -21.54
C ASN A 230 22.92 -13.31 -22.11
N GLN A 231 23.10 -12.05 -21.70
CA GLN A 231 24.21 -11.19 -22.11
C GLN A 231 25.21 -10.87 -21.00
N THR A 232 25.50 -11.80 -20.09
CA THR A 232 26.73 -11.77 -19.28
C THR A 232 27.61 -12.95 -19.63
N GLY A 233 27.98 -13.03 -20.90
CA GLY A 233 29.06 -13.91 -21.41
C GLY A 233 30.38 -13.13 -21.47
N THR A 234 31.25 -13.41 -20.51
CA THR A 234 32.75 -13.35 -20.64
C THR A 234 33.34 -12.42 -21.70
N GLY A 235 33.54 -11.16 -21.37
CA GLY A 235 34.50 -10.29 -22.06
C GLY A 235 35.92 -10.47 -21.49
N LYS A 236 36.72 -11.33 -22.06
CA LYS A 236 38.19 -11.35 -21.83
C LYS A 236 38.78 -10.02 -22.28
N ILE A 237 39.31 -9.26 -21.35
CA ILE A 237 40.20 -8.14 -21.63
C ILE A 237 41.50 -8.70 -22.16
N ARG A 238 41.76 -8.51 -23.45
CA ARG A 238 43.09 -8.64 -24.04
C ARG A 238 43.78 -7.28 -23.92
N THR A 239 44.79 -7.23 -23.06
CA THR A 239 45.83 -6.19 -23.05
C THR A 239 46.67 -6.30 -24.31
N LYS A 240 46.84 -5.20 -24.99
CA LYS A 240 48.03 -4.83 -25.74
C LYS A 240 48.41 -3.40 -25.40
#